data_234fe92dc5c6b8d04f4d7e41874b199a
#
_entry.id   234fe92dc5c6b8d04f4d7e41874b199a
#
_cell.length_a   1.000
_cell.length_b   1.000
_cell.length_c   1.000
_cell.angle_alpha   90.00
_cell.angle_beta   90.00
_cell.angle_gamma   90.00
#
_symmetry.space_group_name_H-M   'P 1'
#
loop_
_entity.id
_entity.type
_entity.pdbx_description
1 polymer ?
#
loop_
_entity_poly.entity_id
_entity_poly.type
_entity_poly.pdbx_seq_one_letter_code
_entity_poly.pdbx_strand_id
1 'polypeptide(L)'
;MSTEQQTKASEVSVREPNAPWLKNYGDIPFHLEYFKGSMWGKVEQIIAQYPDYIAYDFMGKHTSYRKFGRDVELCARALKAIGVRPGDRITICMPNCPQTVVVFYAVNVVGAIANMVHPLSSENEIEFFLRESGSICAITLDQFYHKFEAIRQNVELSNVILASIK
;
A
#
# COMPACT_ATOMS: atom_id res chain seq x y z
N MET A 1 4.02 45.27 -23.98
CA MET A 1 2.91 44.47 -24.57
C MET A 1 3.11 43.05 -24.09
N SER A 2 2.44 42.70 -23.02
CA SER A 2 2.56 41.41 -22.33
C SER A 2 1.51 40.48 -22.88
N THR A 3 1.91 39.31 -23.33
CA THR A 3 1.00 38.29 -23.82
C THR A 3 0.95 37.21 -22.74
N GLU A 4 -0.06 37.29 -21.90
CA GLU A 4 -0.44 36.22 -20.97
C GLU A 4 -1.04 35.06 -21.77
N GLN A 5 -0.29 34.00 -21.95
CA GLN A 5 -0.85 32.72 -22.41
C GLN A 5 -1.42 31.98 -21.19
N GLN A 6 -2.70 32.19 -20.94
CA GLN A 6 -3.49 31.32 -20.05
C GLN A 6 -3.60 29.94 -20.70
N THR A 7 -2.91 28.97 -20.12
CA THR A 7 -3.07 27.54 -20.43
C THR A 7 -4.44 27.12 -19.91
N LYS A 8 -5.46 27.06 -20.78
CA LYS A 8 -6.72 26.40 -20.48
C LYS A 8 -6.46 24.93 -20.30
N ALA A 9 -6.51 24.47 -19.05
CA ALA A 9 -6.67 23.05 -18.75
C ALA A 9 -7.99 22.60 -19.40
N SER A 10 -7.92 21.67 -20.35
CA SER A 10 -9.08 21.07 -20.99
C SER A 10 -9.90 20.35 -19.92
N GLU A 11 -11.08 20.88 -19.61
CA GLU A 11 -12.10 20.16 -18.86
C GLU A 11 -12.45 18.89 -19.66
N VAL A 12 -11.98 17.76 -19.19
CA VAL A 12 -12.44 16.46 -19.67
C VAL A 12 -13.90 16.36 -19.27
N SER A 13 -14.82 16.54 -20.21
CA SER A 13 -16.24 16.33 -19.99
C SER A 13 -16.43 14.86 -19.68
N VAL A 14 -16.58 14.53 -18.41
CA VAL A 14 -16.91 13.18 -17.97
C VAL A 14 -18.33 12.91 -18.43
N ARG A 15 -18.50 12.09 -19.48
CA ARG A 15 -19.82 11.63 -19.92
C ARG A 15 -20.44 10.84 -18.79
N GLU A 16 -21.69 11.15 -18.45
CA GLU A 16 -22.46 10.32 -17.51
C GLU A 16 -22.44 8.88 -18.00
N PRO A 17 -22.05 7.91 -17.14
CA PRO A 17 -21.98 6.53 -17.56
C PRO A 17 -23.40 6.00 -17.83
N ASN A 18 -23.66 5.52 -19.04
CA ASN A 18 -24.92 4.87 -19.38
C ASN A 18 -24.90 3.41 -18.91
N ALA A 19 -24.90 3.22 -17.59
CA ALA A 19 -24.78 1.90 -16.96
C ALA A 19 -26.14 1.49 -16.35
N PRO A 20 -26.64 0.27 -16.65
CA PRO A 20 -27.99 -0.15 -16.24
C PRO A 20 -28.23 -0.21 -14.73
N TRP A 21 -27.16 -0.29 -13.93
CA TRP A 21 -27.27 -0.31 -12.46
C TRP A 21 -27.47 1.07 -11.83
N LEU A 22 -27.18 2.16 -12.54
CA LEU A 22 -27.32 3.53 -12.02
C LEU A 22 -28.74 3.89 -11.63
N LYS A 23 -29.75 3.29 -12.28
CA LYS A 23 -31.17 3.45 -11.88
C LYS A 23 -31.46 3.03 -10.43
N ASN A 24 -30.58 2.26 -9.80
CA ASN A 24 -30.75 1.77 -8.44
C ASN A 24 -29.98 2.63 -7.42
N TYR A 25 -29.27 3.69 -7.87
CA TYR A 25 -28.44 4.52 -6.97
C TYR A 25 -29.29 5.51 -6.14
N GLY A 26 -30.54 5.82 -6.59
CA GLY A 26 -31.35 6.82 -5.90
C GLY A 26 -30.63 8.17 -5.82
N ASP A 27 -30.46 8.67 -4.58
CA ASP A 27 -29.81 9.96 -4.33
C ASP A 27 -28.26 9.86 -4.24
N ILE A 28 -27.68 8.70 -4.51
CA ILE A 28 -26.22 8.53 -4.48
C ILE A 28 -25.64 9.17 -5.75
N PRO A 29 -24.72 10.13 -5.63
CA PRO A 29 -24.11 10.78 -6.80
C PRO A 29 -23.25 9.79 -7.61
N PHE A 30 -23.28 9.91 -8.94
CA PHE A 30 -22.46 9.07 -9.84
C PHE A 30 -20.97 9.35 -9.70
N HIS A 31 -20.60 10.56 -9.35
CA HIS A 31 -19.23 11.00 -9.13
C HIS A 31 -19.05 11.43 -7.68
N LEU A 32 -18.09 10.82 -7.02
CA LEU A 32 -17.72 11.20 -5.67
C LEU A 32 -16.57 12.21 -5.71
N GLU A 33 -16.59 13.16 -4.78
CA GLU A 33 -15.43 14.00 -4.54
C GLU A 33 -14.40 13.19 -3.73
N TYR A 34 -13.28 12.90 -4.37
CA TYR A 34 -12.20 12.16 -3.71
C TYR A 34 -11.20 13.10 -3.04
N PHE A 35 -10.63 12.64 -1.94
CA PHE A 35 -9.52 13.31 -1.29
C PHE A 35 -8.34 13.45 -2.27
N LYS A 36 -7.84 14.68 -2.44
CA LYS A 36 -6.69 14.96 -3.30
C LYS A 36 -5.41 14.79 -2.48
N GLY A 37 -4.85 13.61 -2.46
CA GLY A 37 -3.65 13.26 -1.71
C GLY A 37 -3.38 11.76 -1.71
N SER A 38 -2.31 11.35 -1.02
CA SER A 38 -2.00 9.93 -0.86
C SER A 38 -2.92 9.27 0.18
N MET A 39 -3.04 7.95 0.13
CA MET A 39 -3.75 7.19 1.18
C MET A 39 -3.14 7.46 2.56
N TRP A 40 -1.81 7.53 2.64
CA TRP A 40 -1.14 7.88 3.89
C TRP A 40 -1.52 9.28 4.38
N GLY A 41 -1.53 10.29 3.51
CA GLY A 41 -1.92 11.65 3.90
C GLY A 41 -3.34 11.73 4.48
N LYS A 42 -4.26 10.85 4.03
CA LYS A 42 -5.58 10.73 4.66
C LYS A 42 -5.49 10.12 6.05
N VAL A 43 -4.65 9.10 6.22
CA VAL A 43 -4.43 8.46 7.54
C VAL A 43 -3.77 9.43 8.52
N GLU A 44 -2.80 10.25 8.08
CA GLU A 44 -2.17 11.28 8.91
C GLU A 44 -3.20 12.27 9.47
N GLN A 45 -4.17 12.70 8.66
CA GLN A 45 -5.28 13.55 9.14
C GLN A 45 -6.08 12.87 10.25
N ILE A 46 -6.38 11.57 10.10
CA ILE A 46 -7.11 10.80 11.11
C ILE A 46 -6.27 10.62 12.38
N ILE A 47 -4.98 10.34 12.25
CA ILE A 47 -4.05 10.26 13.39
C ILE A 47 -4.02 11.58 14.17
N ALA A 48 -3.96 12.71 13.46
CA ALA A 48 -3.95 14.03 14.09
C ALA A 48 -5.27 14.35 14.83
N GLN A 49 -6.40 13.93 14.26
CA GLN A 49 -7.72 14.20 14.80
C GLN A 49 -8.11 13.24 15.93
N TYR A 50 -7.73 11.97 15.83
CA TYR A 50 -8.16 10.90 16.75
C TYR A 50 -7.01 10.01 17.24
N PRO A 51 -5.93 10.58 17.79
CA PRO A 51 -4.68 9.85 18.07
C PRO A 51 -4.87 8.67 19.04
N ASP A 52 -5.78 8.78 19.99
CA ASP A 52 -5.96 7.80 21.05
C ASP A 52 -7.11 6.81 20.77
N TYR A 53 -7.82 6.97 19.63
CA TYR A 53 -8.80 6.01 19.20
C TYR A 53 -8.12 4.72 18.69
N ILE A 54 -8.84 3.60 18.77
CA ILE A 54 -8.38 2.32 18.28
C ILE A 54 -8.36 2.35 16.75
N ALA A 55 -7.17 2.16 16.16
CA ALA A 55 -6.99 2.04 14.73
C ALA A 55 -7.37 0.63 14.25
N TYR A 56 -6.99 -0.38 15.01
CA TYR A 56 -7.37 -1.78 14.76
C TYR A 56 -7.27 -2.62 16.03
N ASP A 57 -8.04 -3.72 16.05
CA ASP A 57 -7.93 -4.83 16.98
C ASP A 57 -7.35 -6.05 16.26
N PHE A 58 -6.41 -6.71 16.88
CA PHE A 58 -5.90 -7.98 16.39
C PHE A 58 -5.74 -8.97 17.56
N MET A 59 -6.55 -10.02 17.54
CA MET A 59 -6.55 -11.06 18.59
C MET A 59 -6.70 -10.50 20.00
N GLY A 60 -7.56 -9.48 20.17
CA GLY A 60 -7.81 -8.81 21.43
C GLY A 60 -6.76 -7.76 21.83
N LYS A 61 -5.73 -7.53 21.02
CA LYS A 61 -4.77 -6.44 21.22
C LYS A 61 -5.19 -5.21 20.42
N HIS A 62 -5.53 -4.15 21.14
CA HIS A 62 -5.88 -2.86 20.56
C HIS A 62 -4.63 -2.05 20.21
N THR A 63 -4.62 -1.44 19.04
CA THR A 63 -3.57 -0.48 18.65
C THR A 63 -4.22 0.87 18.35
N SER A 64 -3.76 1.93 19.02
CA SER A 64 -4.24 3.28 18.76
C SER A 64 -3.69 3.85 17.47
N TYR A 65 -4.37 4.85 16.89
CA TYR A 65 -3.90 5.58 15.71
C TYR A 65 -2.51 6.20 15.94
N ARG A 66 -2.24 6.75 17.12
CA ARG A 66 -0.91 7.28 17.49
C ARG A 66 0.18 6.21 17.41
N LYS A 67 -0.07 5.01 17.95
CA LYS A 67 0.90 3.90 17.88
C LYS A 67 1.07 3.42 16.44
N PHE A 68 -0.02 3.24 15.73
CA PHE A 68 -0.01 2.84 14.33
C PHE A 68 0.83 3.80 13.47
N GLY A 69 0.62 5.11 13.61
CA GLY A 69 1.39 6.12 12.89
C GLY A 69 2.89 6.01 13.15
N ARG A 70 3.31 5.88 14.42
CA ARG A 70 4.72 5.69 14.78
C ARG A 70 5.32 4.42 14.17
N ASP A 71 4.57 3.30 14.21
CA ASP A 71 5.03 2.03 13.65
C ASP A 71 5.24 2.15 12.12
N VAL A 72 4.31 2.83 11.41
CA VAL A 72 4.42 3.09 9.97
C VAL A 72 5.63 3.95 9.65
N GLU A 73 5.84 5.06 10.37
CA GLU A 73 6.98 5.95 10.15
C GLU A 73 8.32 5.26 10.42
N LEU A 74 8.39 4.44 11.46
CA LEU A 74 9.60 3.66 11.77
C LEU A 74 9.90 2.66 10.66
N CYS A 75 8.89 1.93 10.19
CA CYS A 75 9.01 1.00 9.08
C CYS A 75 9.42 1.70 7.79
N ALA A 76 8.83 2.86 7.47
CA ALA A 76 9.20 3.64 6.30
C ALA A 76 10.65 4.12 6.33
N ARG A 77 11.14 4.54 7.50
CA ARG A 77 12.57 4.89 7.70
C ARG A 77 13.47 3.68 7.49
N ALA A 78 13.09 2.51 7.99
CA ALA A 78 13.85 1.27 7.79
C ALA A 78 13.91 0.88 6.30
N LEU A 79 12.79 0.97 5.58
CA LEU A 79 12.75 0.73 4.13
C LEU A 79 13.68 1.68 3.36
N LYS A 80 13.66 2.97 3.69
CA LYS A 80 14.60 3.96 3.10
C LYS A 80 16.06 3.63 3.41
N ALA A 81 16.35 3.20 4.62
CA ALA A 81 17.71 2.87 5.05
C ALA A 81 18.32 1.67 4.29
N ILE A 82 17.49 0.72 3.87
CA ILE A 82 17.93 -0.40 3.01
C ILE A 82 17.90 -0.08 1.51
N GLY A 83 17.65 1.18 1.15
CA GLY A 83 17.76 1.67 -0.21
C GLY A 83 16.47 1.72 -1.03
N VAL A 84 15.30 1.47 -0.43
CA VAL A 84 14.01 1.61 -1.13
C VAL A 84 13.74 3.07 -1.49
N ARG A 85 13.36 3.32 -2.73
CA ARG A 85 13.11 4.65 -3.31
C ARG A 85 11.68 4.79 -3.82
N PRO A 86 11.20 6.02 -4.03
CA PRO A 86 9.93 6.25 -4.70
C PRO A 86 9.88 5.56 -6.07
N GLY A 87 8.76 4.89 -6.36
CA GLY A 87 8.56 4.13 -7.59
C GLY A 87 9.06 2.68 -7.57
N ASP A 88 9.87 2.29 -6.58
CA ASP A 88 10.24 0.88 -6.39
C ASP A 88 9.02 0.03 -6.07
N ARG A 89 9.04 -1.24 -6.46
CA ARG A 89 7.97 -2.19 -6.17
C ARG A 89 8.42 -3.13 -5.06
N ILE A 90 7.56 -3.24 -4.05
CA ILE A 90 7.81 -4.05 -2.86
C ILE A 90 6.70 -5.09 -2.76
N THR A 91 7.06 -6.36 -2.85
CA THR A 91 6.10 -7.44 -2.64
C THR A 91 5.83 -7.64 -1.14
N ILE A 92 4.55 -7.60 -0.79
CA ILE A 92 4.06 -7.91 0.56
C ILE A 92 3.29 -9.23 0.48
N CYS A 93 3.94 -10.31 0.95
CA CYS A 93 3.40 -11.66 0.91
C CYS A 93 3.09 -12.15 2.34
N MET A 94 2.06 -11.56 2.92
CA MET A 94 1.65 -11.79 4.31
C MET A 94 0.12 -11.89 4.41
N PRO A 95 -0.42 -12.61 5.41
CA PRO A 95 -1.85 -12.61 5.71
C PRO A 95 -2.28 -11.25 6.28
N ASN A 96 -3.59 -11.06 6.47
CA ASN A 96 -4.13 -9.89 7.14
C ASN A 96 -3.72 -9.88 8.62
N CYS A 97 -2.67 -9.15 8.93
CA CYS A 97 -2.13 -8.96 10.28
C CYS A 97 -1.62 -7.53 10.46
N PRO A 98 -1.34 -7.08 11.69
CA PRO A 98 -0.83 -5.75 11.98
C PRO A 98 0.40 -5.37 11.15
N GLN A 99 1.33 -6.31 10.99
CA GLN A 99 2.57 -6.11 10.23
C GLN A 99 2.27 -5.79 8.77
N THR A 100 1.29 -6.46 8.17
CA THR A 100 0.88 -6.20 6.77
C THR A 100 0.36 -4.77 6.60
N VAL A 101 -0.49 -4.32 7.52
CA VAL A 101 -1.07 -2.97 7.49
C VAL A 101 0.03 -1.91 7.65
N VAL A 102 0.93 -2.10 8.63
CA VAL A 102 2.05 -1.19 8.87
C VAL A 102 2.96 -1.10 7.65
N VAL A 103 3.36 -2.25 7.08
CA VAL A 103 4.24 -2.29 5.90
C VAL A 103 3.57 -1.67 4.68
N PHE A 104 2.29 -1.95 4.45
CA PHE A 104 1.55 -1.37 3.32
C PHE A 104 1.59 0.16 3.34
N TYR A 105 1.28 0.77 4.49
CA TYR A 105 1.34 2.22 4.61
C TYR A 105 2.78 2.75 4.65
N ALA A 106 3.74 2.01 5.18
CA ALA A 106 5.16 2.39 5.13
C ALA A 106 5.69 2.47 3.70
N VAL A 107 5.31 1.51 2.84
CA VAL A 107 5.60 1.54 1.40
C VAL A 107 4.99 2.78 0.75
N ASN A 108 3.75 3.14 1.12
CA ASN A 108 3.08 4.35 0.63
C ASN A 108 3.79 5.64 1.08
N VAL A 109 4.26 5.70 2.34
CA VAL A 109 5.06 6.84 2.88
C VAL A 109 6.38 7.02 2.12
N VAL A 110 7.01 5.92 1.70
CA VAL A 110 8.23 5.98 0.90
C VAL A 110 7.95 6.49 -0.53
N GLY A 111 6.71 6.36 -1.00
CA GLY A 111 6.33 6.60 -2.39
C GLY A 111 6.62 5.40 -3.30
N ALA A 112 6.84 4.24 -2.70
CA ALA A 112 7.01 2.96 -3.40
C ALA A 112 5.64 2.31 -3.69
N ILE A 113 5.63 1.26 -4.48
CA ILE A 113 4.44 0.55 -4.94
C ILE A 113 4.33 -0.77 -4.20
N ALA A 114 3.22 -0.99 -3.49
CA ALA A 114 2.93 -2.24 -2.82
C ALA A 114 2.34 -3.27 -3.81
N ASN A 115 3.05 -4.38 -4.01
CA ASN A 115 2.57 -5.55 -4.74
C ASN A 115 2.08 -6.58 -3.72
N MET A 116 0.75 -6.72 -3.60
CA MET A 116 0.14 -7.60 -2.60
C MET A 116 -0.01 -9.01 -3.16
N VAL A 117 0.64 -9.99 -2.52
CA VAL A 117 0.62 -11.40 -2.93
C VAL A 117 0.07 -12.26 -1.79
N HIS A 118 -0.77 -13.22 -2.14
CA HIS A 118 -1.35 -14.11 -1.15
C HIS A 118 -0.30 -15.08 -0.58
N PRO A 119 -0.13 -15.21 0.73
CA PRO A 119 0.97 -16.00 1.32
C PRO A 119 0.82 -17.51 1.13
N LEU A 120 -0.39 -17.99 0.79
CA LEU A 120 -0.61 -19.41 0.46
C LEU A 120 -0.42 -19.73 -1.03
N SER A 121 -0.08 -18.75 -1.86
CA SER A 121 0.31 -18.99 -3.25
C SER A 121 1.49 -19.98 -3.31
N SER A 122 1.54 -20.77 -4.38
CA SER A 122 2.66 -21.67 -4.64
C SER A 122 3.96 -20.89 -4.91
N GLU A 123 5.09 -21.56 -4.82
CA GLU A 123 6.39 -20.99 -5.13
C GLU A 123 6.45 -20.43 -6.56
N ASN A 124 5.92 -21.19 -7.53
CA ASN A 124 5.86 -20.76 -8.94
C ASN A 124 4.99 -19.51 -9.13
N GLU A 125 3.86 -19.40 -8.43
CA GLU A 125 3.02 -18.19 -8.51
C GLU A 125 3.71 -16.99 -7.87
N ILE A 126 4.38 -17.17 -6.73
CA ILE A 126 5.14 -16.10 -6.07
C ILE A 126 6.28 -15.63 -6.99
N GLU A 127 7.03 -16.57 -7.59
CA GLU A 127 8.06 -16.27 -8.58
C GLU A 127 7.49 -15.43 -9.75
N PHE A 128 6.38 -15.90 -10.32
CA PHE A 128 5.71 -15.22 -11.42
C PHE A 128 5.33 -13.78 -11.03
N PHE A 129 4.67 -13.58 -9.87
CA PHE A 129 4.27 -12.24 -9.40
C PHE A 129 5.47 -11.33 -9.12
N LEU A 130 6.56 -11.85 -8.59
CA LEU A 130 7.79 -11.09 -8.36
C LEU A 130 8.41 -10.60 -9.66
N ARG A 131 8.48 -11.47 -10.66
CA ARG A 131 9.04 -11.16 -11.98
C ARG A 131 8.16 -10.17 -12.75
N GLU A 132 6.85 -10.42 -12.82
CA GLU A 132 5.90 -9.55 -13.53
C GLU A 132 5.83 -8.15 -12.90
N SER A 133 5.83 -8.06 -11.57
CA SER A 133 5.85 -6.77 -10.90
C SER A 133 7.20 -6.06 -10.99
N GLY A 134 8.29 -6.80 -11.23
CA GLY A 134 9.66 -6.29 -11.09
C GLY A 134 9.96 -5.83 -9.65
N SER A 135 9.47 -6.56 -8.66
CA SER A 135 9.70 -6.24 -7.25
C SER A 135 11.17 -6.39 -6.88
N ILE A 136 11.73 -5.37 -6.25
CA ILE A 136 13.13 -5.37 -5.81
C ILE A 136 13.32 -5.90 -4.39
N CYS A 137 12.25 -5.96 -3.61
CA CYS A 137 12.24 -6.42 -2.23
C CYS A 137 10.95 -7.18 -1.94
N ALA A 138 11.01 -8.19 -1.09
CA ALA A 138 9.87 -8.91 -0.60
C ALA A 138 9.81 -8.85 0.93
N ILE A 139 8.59 -8.77 1.48
CA ILE A 139 8.32 -8.79 2.92
C ILE A 139 7.32 -9.90 3.18
N THR A 140 7.69 -10.83 4.05
CA THR A 140 6.87 -12.01 4.36
C THR A 140 6.94 -12.35 5.85
N LEU A 141 6.10 -13.28 6.30
CA LEU A 141 6.25 -13.86 7.63
C LEU A 141 7.34 -14.94 7.64
N ASP A 142 7.98 -15.12 8.77
CA ASP A 142 9.00 -16.13 9.02
C ASP A 142 8.57 -17.53 8.58
N GLN A 143 7.32 -17.91 8.86
CA GLN A 143 6.75 -19.21 8.45
C GLN A 143 6.68 -19.44 6.94
N PHE A 144 6.70 -18.41 6.12
CA PHE A 144 6.63 -18.51 4.65
C PHE A 144 7.99 -18.30 3.97
N TYR A 145 9.05 -18.05 4.73
CA TYR A 145 10.38 -17.75 4.20
C TYR A 145 10.91 -18.85 3.26
N HIS A 146 10.63 -20.11 3.56
CA HIS A 146 11.06 -21.25 2.75
C HIS A 146 10.66 -21.13 1.26
N LYS A 147 9.51 -20.51 0.97
CA LYS A 147 9.05 -20.28 -0.40
C LYS A 147 9.96 -19.30 -1.15
N PHE A 148 10.39 -18.25 -0.50
CA PHE A 148 11.31 -17.27 -1.08
C PHE A 148 12.73 -17.80 -1.22
N GLU A 149 13.15 -18.67 -0.31
CA GLU A 149 14.44 -19.35 -0.40
C GLU A 149 14.49 -20.30 -1.60
N ALA A 150 13.42 -21.05 -1.84
CA ALA A 150 13.31 -21.97 -2.98
C ALA A 150 13.43 -21.28 -4.35
N ILE A 151 12.89 -20.07 -4.48
CA ILE A 151 12.90 -19.33 -5.76
C ILE A 151 14.00 -18.27 -5.85
N ARG A 152 14.86 -18.14 -4.83
CA ARG A 152 15.82 -17.04 -4.71
C ARG A 152 16.76 -16.88 -5.91
N GLN A 153 17.11 -17.97 -6.56
CA GLN A 153 18.00 -17.94 -7.73
C GLN A 153 17.29 -17.51 -9.01
N ASN A 154 15.96 -17.52 -9.01
CA ASN A 154 15.13 -17.24 -10.18
C ASN A 154 14.63 -15.78 -10.21
N VAL A 155 14.82 -15.03 -9.12
CA VAL A 155 14.31 -13.67 -8.94
C VAL A 155 15.41 -12.71 -8.45
N GLU A 156 15.36 -11.47 -8.91
CA GLU A 156 16.32 -10.44 -8.53
C GLU A 156 15.80 -9.63 -7.33
N LEU A 157 15.86 -10.22 -6.13
CA LEU A 157 15.49 -9.53 -4.90
C LEU A 157 16.73 -9.03 -4.16
N SER A 158 16.82 -7.72 -3.93
CA SER A 158 17.87 -7.12 -3.09
C SER A 158 17.73 -7.57 -1.63
N ASN A 159 16.49 -7.67 -1.15
CA ASN A 159 16.19 -8.04 0.23
C ASN A 159 14.93 -8.91 0.34
N VAL A 160 14.97 -9.85 1.28
CA VAL A 160 13.76 -10.52 1.81
C VAL A 160 13.69 -10.20 3.29
N ILE A 161 12.65 -9.45 3.69
CA ILE A 161 12.44 -9.00 5.06
C ILE A 161 11.44 -9.93 5.73
N LEU A 162 11.77 -10.39 6.92
CA LEU A 162 10.93 -11.28 7.70
C LEU A 162 10.22 -10.51 8.80
N ALA A 163 8.91 -10.71 8.89
CA ALA A 163 8.09 -10.30 10.02
C ALA A 163 7.65 -11.53 10.81
N SER A 164 7.34 -11.34 12.09
CA SER A 164 6.83 -12.40 12.95
C SER A 164 5.60 -11.92 13.70
N ILE A 165 4.61 -12.80 13.85
CA ILE A 165 3.44 -12.58 14.71
C ILE A 165 3.76 -13.17 16.06
N LYS A 166 3.89 -12.29 17.07
CA LYS A 166 4.15 -12.70 18.48
C LYS A 166 2.95 -12.38 19.35
#